data_2567bc149887977435ed820b899c4db9
#
_entry.id   2567bc149887977435ed820b899c4db9
#
_cell.length_a   1.000
_cell.length_b   1.000
_cell.length_c   1.000
_cell.angle_alpha   90.00
_cell.angle_beta   90.00
_cell.angle_gamma   90.00
#
_symmetry.space_group_name_H-M   'P 1'
#
loop_
_entity.id
_entity.type
_entity.pdbx_description
1 polymer ?
#
loop_
_entity_poly.entity_id
_entity_poly.type
_entity_poly.pdbx_seq_one_letter_code
_entity_poly.pdbx_strand_id
1 'polypeptide(L)'
;VFDGGPNPATVEALDTFDVVLVPSAAFRLAVARHPEVAAALLEHFARRLRSFTELVEQISLQTVQQRIARYLYMTAREEGVVTGDGIVVPRSITQQDLAALVGSGREVVSRTMRVMEEDGIVEIRRKEILVRDIAALRALL
;
A
#
# COMPACT_ATOMS: atom_id res chain seq x y z
N VAL A 1 -15.92 6.72 16.16
CA VAL A 1 -17.23 6.11 16.52
C VAL A 1 -17.26 5.69 17.98
N PHE A 2 -16.21 5.01 18.48
CA PHE A 2 -16.19 4.48 19.86
C PHE A 2 -15.61 5.47 20.85
N ASP A 3 -14.61 6.24 20.46
CA ASP A 3 -13.89 7.22 21.29
C ASP A 3 -14.51 8.63 21.27
N GLY A 4 -15.50 8.87 20.40
CA GLY A 4 -16.14 10.18 20.24
C GLY A 4 -15.25 11.25 19.57
N GLY A 5 -14.06 10.88 19.13
CA GLY A 5 -13.15 11.76 18.43
C GLY A 5 -13.55 11.98 16.96
N PRO A 6 -12.93 12.98 16.31
CA PRO A 6 -13.09 13.19 14.87
C PRO A 6 -12.44 12.06 14.09
N ASN A 7 -12.77 11.96 12.79
CA ASN A 7 -12.09 11.00 11.93
C ASN A 7 -10.59 11.34 11.86
N PRO A 8 -9.70 10.35 12.06
CA PRO A 8 -8.25 10.58 12.10
C PRO A 8 -7.64 10.92 10.74
N ALA A 9 -8.39 10.68 9.65
CA ALA A 9 -7.92 10.91 8.28
C ALA A 9 -9.07 11.33 7.37
N THR A 10 -8.74 12.04 6.30
CA THR A 10 -9.64 12.28 5.18
C THR A 10 -9.64 11.05 4.27
N VAL A 11 -10.83 10.69 3.77
CA VAL A 11 -10.99 9.63 2.77
C VAL A 11 -11.37 10.29 1.46
N GLU A 12 -10.62 10.00 0.41
CA GLU A 12 -10.84 10.49 -0.95
C GLU A 12 -11.14 9.33 -1.88
N ALA A 13 -12.16 9.49 -2.72
CA ALA A 13 -12.50 8.53 -3.75
C ALA A 13 -11.55 8.67 -4.92
N LEU A 14 -10.85 7.60 -5.29
CA LEU A 14 -10.00 7.56 -6.47
C LEU A 14 -10.78 7.14 -7.72
N ASP A 15 -11.96 6.54 -7.52
CA ASP A 15 -12.86 6.07 -8.58
C ASP A 15 -14.31 6.16 -8.12
N THR A 16 -15.26 5.86 -9.01
CA THR A 16 -16.69 5.81 -8.67
C THR A 16 -16.99 4.54 -7.87
N PHE A 17 -17.60 4.69 -6.70
CA PHE A 17 -18.03 3.57 -5.87
C PHE A 17 -19.28 3.91 -5.05
N ASP A 18 -19.99 2.87 -4.64
CA ASP A 18 -21.15 3.00 -3.76
C ASP A 18 -20.73 2.95 -2.29
N VAL A 19 -21.35 3.77 -1.45
CA VAL A 19 -21.11 3.81 -0.01
C VAL A 19 -22.39 3.53 0.78
N VAL A 20 -22.24 2.81 1.89
CA VAL A 20 -23.28 2.62 2.87
C VAL A 20 -22.93 3.43 4.13
N LEU A 21 -23.79 4.38 4.48
CA LEU A 21 -23.64 5.17 5.70
C LEU A 21 -24.35 4.47 6.87
N VAL A 22 -23.58 4.10 7.88
CA VAL A 22 -24.11 3.50 9.11
C VAL A 22 -24.02 4.54 10.23
N PRO A 23 -25.15 5.00 10.80
CA PRO A 23 -25.14 5.91 11.95
C PRO A 23 -24.41 5.30 13.14
N SER A 24 -23.61 6.10 13.86
CA SER A 24 -22.82 5.61 15.00
C SER A 24 -23.66 4.98 16.11
N ALA A 25 -24.86 5.50 16.36
CA ALA A 25 -25.79 4.94 17.34
C ALA A 25 -26.26 3.53 16.94
N ALA A 26 -26.63 3.33 15.67
CA ALA A 26 -27.05 2.02 15.15
C ALA A 26 -25.90 1.01 15.21
N PHE A 27 -24.69 1.45 14.87
CA PHE A 27 -23.51 0.61 14.94
C PHE A 27 -23.16 0.18 16.36
N ARG A 28 -23.19 1.10 17.33
CA ARG A 28 -22.98 0.78 18.76
C ARG A 28 -24.01 -0.20 19.29
N LEU A 29 -25.26 -0.03 18.89
CA LEU A 29 -26.35 -0.93 19.29
C LEU A 29 -26.14 -2.33 18.71
N ALA A 30 -25.71 -2.44 17.44
CA ALA A 30 -25.40 -3.71 16.81
C ALA A 30 -24.25 -4.42 17.56
N VAL A 31 -23.17 -3.72 17.87
CA VAL A 31 -22.03 -4.27 18.63
C VAL A 31 -22.47 -4.75 20.03
N ALA A 32 -23.36 -4.00 20.71
CA ALA A 32 -23.83 -4.37 22.04
C ALA A 32 -24.77 -5.60 22.04
N ARG A 33 -25.53 -5.81 20.95
CA ARG A 33 -26.50 -6.91 20.83
C ARG A 33 -25.93 -8.18 20.21
N HIS A 34 -24.83 -8.06 19.48
CA HIS A 34 -24.24 -9.11 18.66
C HIS A 34 -22.76 -9.30 19.04
N PRO A 35 -22.45 -10.21 20.00
CA PRO A 35 -21.06 -10.47 20.40
C PRO A 35 -20.13 -10.88 19.25
N GLU A 36 -20.68 -11.56 18.24
CA GLU A 36 -19.96 -11.93 17.02
C GLU A 36 -19.48 -10.71 16.23
N VAL A 37 -20.23 -9.61 16.22
CA VAL A 37 -19.80 -8.34 15.60
C VAL A 37 -18.65 -7.73 16.37
N ALA A 38 -18.72 -7.76 17.71
CA ALA A 38 -17.63 -7.29 18.56
C ALA A 38 -16.34 -8.10 18.33
N ALA A 39 -16.45 -9.42 18.28
CA ALA A 39 -15.33 -10.31 18.01
C ALA A 39 -14.68 -10.03 16.63
N ALA A 40 -15.48 -9.89 15.58
CA ALA A 40 -15.01 -9.57 14.25
C ALA A 40 -14.31 -8.19 14.20
N LEU A 41 -14.81 -7.21 14.92
CA LEU A 41 -14.16 -5.89 15.05
C LEU A 41 -12.80 -5.97 15.76
N LEU A 42 -12.73 -6.71 16.86
CA LEU A 42 -11.47 -6.92 17.60
C LEU A 42 -10.42 -7.59 16.70
N GLU A 43 -10.82 -8.61 15.98
CA GLU A 43 -9.93 -9.28 15.01
C GLU A 43 -9.48 -8.32 13.89
N HIS A 44 -10.40 -7.52 13.36
CA HIS A 44 -10.09 -6.50 12.36
C HIS A 44 -9.10 -5.46 12.90
N PHE A 45 -9.34 -4.93 14.10
CA PHE A 45 -8.43 -3.97 14.73
C PHE A 45 -7.07 -4.57 15.05
N ALA A 46 -7.02 -5.83 15.49
CA ALA A 46 -5.76 -6.52 15.75
C ALA A 46 -4.93 -6.69 14.45
N ARG A 47 -5.58 -7.03 13.32
CA ARG A 47 -4.91 -7.07 12.01
C ARG A 47 -4.42 -5.68 11.60
N ARG A 48 -5.26 -4.65 11.76
CA ARG A 48 -4.90 -3.28 11.42
C ARG A 48 -3.75 -2.75 12.25
N LEU A 49 -3.74 -3.04 13.55
CA LEU A 49 -2.64 -2.66 14.45
C LEU A 49 -1.33 -3.32 14.03
N ARG A 50 -1.33 -4.60 13.68
CA ARG A 50 -0.13 -5.27 13.14
C ARG A 50 0.36 -4.58 11.87
N SER A 51 -0.53 -4.26 10.93
CA SER A 51 -0.15 -3.53 9.71
C SER A 51 0.43 -2.15 10.02
N PHE A 52 -0.08 -1.44 11.02
CA PHE A 52 0.51 -0.17 11.46
C PHE A 52 1.90 -0.35 12.08
N THR A 53 2.10 -1.37 12.89
CA THR A 53 3.42 -1.67 13.47
C THR A 53 4.44 -1.97 12.37
N GLU A 54 4.07 -2.79 11.40
CA GLU A 54 4.90 -3.08 10.24
C GLU A 54 5.22 -1.82 9.41
N LEU A 55 4.24 -0.93 9.23
CA LEU A 55 4.43 0.34 8.53
C LEU A 55 5.40 1.27 9.27
N VAL A 56 5.25 1.39 10.61
CA VAL A 56 6.16 2.19 11.44
C VAL A 56 7.58 1.63 11.38
N GLU A 57 7.74 0.32 11.45
CA GLU A 57 9.03 -0.34 11.30
C GLU A 57 9.66 -0.04 9.93
N GLN A 58 8.88 -0.15 8.84
CA GLN A 58 9.33 0.17 7.49
C GLN A 58 9.77 1.63 7.35
N ILE A 59 9.01 2.58 7.88
CA ILE A 59 9.35 4.01 7.81
C ILE A 59 10.58 4.32 8.66
N SER A 60 10.76 3.64 9.78
CA SER A 60 11.85 3.91 10.72
C SER A 60 13.17 3.26 10.34
N LEU A 61 13.14 2.08 9.69
CA LEU A 61 14.33 1.26 9.43
C LEU A 61 14.64 1.07 7.94
N GLN A 62 13.68 1.33 7.04
CA GLN A 62 13.86 1.09 5.61
C GLN A 62 14.14 2.39 4.84
N THR A 63 15.08 2.31 3.91
CA THR A 63 15.32 3.38 2.93
C THR A 63 14.14 3.54 1.98
N VAL A 64 14.04 4.69 1.30
CA VAL A 64 13.02 4.90 0.25
C VAL A 64 13.12 3.84 -0.85
N GLN A 65 14.33 3.42 -1.19
CA GLN A 65 14.58 2.37 -2.18
C GLN A 65 13.96 1.04 -1.75
N GLN A 66 14.15 0.64 -0.51
CA GLN A 66 13.59 -0.59 0.05
C GLN A 66 12.05 -0.56 0.07
N ARG A 67 11.46 0.58 0.44
CA ARG A 67 9.99 0.73 0.43
C ARG A 67 9.42 0.67 -0.99
N ILE A 68 10.09 1.28 -1.98
CA ILE A 68 9.71 1.17 -3.39
C ILE A 68 9.88 -0.27 -3.88
N ALA A 69 11.00 -0.92 -3.57
CA ALA A 69 11.25 -2.31 -3.94
C ALA A 69 10.17 -3.24 -3.39
N ARG A 70 9.77 -3.04 -2.13
CA ARG A 70 8.68 -3.80 -1.50
C ARG A 70 7.35 -3.61 -2.22
N TYR A 71 6.98 -2.37 -2.53
CA TYR A 71 5.76 -2.08 -3.28
C TYR A 71 5.76 -2.81 -4.63
N LEU A 72 6.83 -2.66 -5.42
CA LEU A 72 6.95 -3.30 -6.73
C LEU A 72 6.94 -4.83 -6.63
N TYR A 73 7.61 -5.39 -5.62
CA TYR A 73 7.64 -6.84 -5.40
C TYR A 73 6.26 -7.40 -5.06
N MET A 74 5.51 -6.74 -4.18
CA MET A 74 4.15 -7.15 -3.83
C MET A 74 3.21 -7.05 -5.02
N THR A 75 3.24 -5.92 -5.76
CA THR A 75 2.41 -5.74 -6.95
C THR A 75 2.78 -6.75 -8.05
N ALA A 76 4.07 -7.06 -8.23
CA ALA A 76 4.51 -8.08 -9.17
C ALA A 76 3.98 -9.48 -8.84
N ARG A 77 3.80 -9.79 -7.55
CA ARG A 77 3.23 -11.07 -7.12
C ARG A 77 1.70 -11.14 -7.23
N GLU A 78 1.01 -10.03 -7.04
CA GLU A 78 -0.46 -9.96 -7.01
C GLU A 78 -1.04 -9.74 -8.41
N GLU A 79 -0.44 -8.86 -9.18
CA GLU A 79 -0.97 -8.38 -10.47
C GLU A 79 0.00 -8.56 -11.64
N GLY A 80 1.22 -9.04 -11.37
CA GLY A 80 2.28 -9.13 -12.38
C GLY A 80 2.03 -10.21 -13.43
N VAL A 81 2.33 -9.88 -14.68
CA VAL A 81 2.29 -10.80 -15.82
C VAL A 81 3.72 -11.21 -16.17
N VAL A 82 4.01 -12.51 -16.06
CA VAL A 82 5.33 -13.06 -16.42
C VAL A 82 5.51 -13.04 -17.93
N THR A 83 6.63 -12.49 -18.39
CA THR A 83 7.03 -12.41 -19.80
C THR A 83 8.44 -12.96 -20.00
N GLY A 84 8.91 -13.06 -21.23
CA GLY A 84 10.28 -13.48 -21.52
C GLY A 84 11.36 -12.53 -20.97
N ASP A 85 11.02 -11.24 -20.79
CA ASP A 85 11.95 -10.20 -20.36
C ASP A 85 11.86 -9.88 -18.85
N GLY A 86 10.95 -10.52 -18.10
CA GLY A 86 10.70 -10.29 -16.70
C GLY A 86 9.22 -10.28 -16.33
N ILE A 87 8.84 -9.54 -15.29
CA ILE A 87 7.46 -9.43 -14.82
C ILE A 87 6.94 -8.02 -15.11
N VAL A 88 5.91 -7.93 -15.91
CA VAL A 88 5.21 -6.67 -16.21
C VAL A 88 4.22 -6.36 -15.10
N VAL A 89 4.37 -5.21 -14.48
CA VAL A 89 3.51 -4.70 -13.41
C VAL A 89 2.72 -3.50 -13.94
N PRO A 90 1.38 -3.49 -13.81
CA PRO A 90 0.59 -2.34 -14.23
C PRO A 90 0.97 -1.10 -13.40
N ARG A 91 1.13 0.03 -14.08
CA ARG A 91 1.38 1.31 -13.42
C ARG A 91 0.03 1.93 -13.03
N SER A 92 -0.61 1.36 -12.03
CA SER A 92 -1.93 1.74 -11.54
C SER A 92 -1.95 3.06 -10.76
N ILE A 93 -0.79 3.48 -10.25
CA ILE A 93 -0.67 4.72 -9.45
C ILE A 93 0.34 5.69 -10.05
N THR A 94 0.15 6.98 -9.79
CA THR A 94 1.07 8.03 -10.20
C THR A 94 2.34 8.04 -9.34
N GLN A 95 3.40 8.74 -9.78
CA GLN A 95 4.58 8.94 -8.93
C GLN A 95 4.27 9.72 -7.65
N GLN A 96 3.25 10.57 -7.67
CA GLN A 96 2.80 11.31 -6.50
C GLN A 96 2.16 10.37 -5.48
N ASP A 97 1.31 9.46 -5.96
CA ASP A 97 0.65 8.48 -5.09
C ASP A 97 1.66 7.47 -4.53
N LEU A 98 2.64 7.05 -5.36
CA LEU A 98 3.74 6.21 -4.89
C LEU A 98 4.57 6.93 -3.81
N ALA A 99 4.82 8.21 -3.98
CA ALA A 99 5.55 9.02 -3.00
C ALA A 99 4.78 9.10 -1.67
N ALA A 100 3.47 9.32 -1.72
CA ALA A 100 2.61 9.30 -0.55
C ALA A 100 2.60 7.90 0.12
N LEU A 101 2.50 6.84 -0.68
CA LEU A 101 2.49 5.45 -0.20
C LEU A 101 3.79 5.08 0.53
N VAL A 102 4.94 5.47 -0.03
CA VAL A 102 6.25 5.16 0.57
C VAL A 102 6.72 6.21 1.58
N GLY A 103 5.88 7.21 1.90
CA GLY A 103 6.20 8.25 2.88
C GLY A 103 7.42 9.09 2.49
N SER A 104 7.49 9.55 1.23
CA SER A 104 8.61 10.33 0.71
C SER A 104 8.16 11.43 -0.26
N GLY A 105 9.09 12.28 -0.68
CA GLY A 105 8.84 13.29 -1.72
C GLY A 105 8.88 12.69 -3.14
N ARG A 106 8.05 13.24 -4.05
CA ARG A 106 7.99 12.81 -5.46
C ARG A 106 9.36 12.81 -6.15
N GLU A 107 10.20 13.83 -5.88
CA GLU A 107 11.53 13.95 -6.47
C GLU A 107 12.46 12.82 -6.01
N VAL A 108 12.38 12.44 -4.72
CA VAL A 108 13.17 11.35 -4.15
C VAL A 108 12.75 10.03 -4.79
N VAL A 109 11.44 9.78 -4.90
CA VAL A 109 10.91 8.58 -5.57
C VAL A 109 11.37 8.53 -7.03
N SER A 110 11.25 9.64 -7.76
CA SER A 110 11.68 9.70 -9.17
C SER A 110 13.18 9.40 -9.34
N ARG A 111 14.02 9.95 -8.47
CA ARG A 111 15.47 9.69 -8.47
C ARG A 111 15.76 8.24 -8.12
N THR A 112 15.13 7.70 -7.09
CA THR A 112 15.33 6.32 -6.67
C THR A 112 14.91 5.32 -7.75
N MET A 113 13.78 5.56 -8.39
CA MET A 113 13.31 4.74 -9.51
C MET A 113 14.28 4.74 -10.69
N ARG A 114 14.91 5.90 -11.00
CA ARG A 114 15.96 5.97 -12.02
C ARG A 114 17.19 5.15 -11.66
N VAL A 115 17.64 5.22 -10.42
CA VAL A 115 18.76 4.40 -9.94
C VAL A 115 18.46 2.92 -10.13
N MET A 116 17.25 2.48 -9.74
CA MET A 116 16.83 1.09 -9.92
C MET A 116 16.74 0.69 -11.41
N GLU A 117 16.45 1.63 -12.30
CA GLU A 117 16.46 1.43 -13.75
C GLU A 117 17.87 1.35 -14.31
N GLU A 118 18.79 2.23 -13.88
CA GLU A 118 20.20 2.22 -14.22
C GLU A 118 20.90 0.92 -13.74
N ASP A 119 20.50 0.41 -12.58
CA ASP A 119 20.95 -0.87 -12.03
C ASP A 119 20.35 -2.09 -12.76
N GLY A 120 19.45 -1.88 -13.73
CA GLY A 120 18.81 -2.93 -14.52
C GLY A 120 17.75 -3.75 -13.77
N ILE A 121 17.34 -3.33 -12.57
CA ILE A 121 16.35 -4.02 -11.74
C ILE A 121 14.94 -3.85 -12.33
N VAL A 122 14.63 -2.63 -12.78
CA VAL A 122 13.35 -2.28 -13.38
C VAL A 122 13.54 -1.53 -14.70
N GLU A 123 12.50 -1.47 -15.52
CA GLU A 123 12.39 -0.59 -16.68
C GLU A 123 11.06 0.17 -16.60
N ILE A 124 11.14 1.50 -16.61
CA ILE A 124 9.98 2.37 -16.45
C ILE A 124 9.36 2.64 -17.81
N ARG A 125 8.16 2.11 -18.04
CA ARG A 125 7.37 2.33 -19.26
C ARG A 125 6.20 3.28 -18.97
N ARG A 126 5.57 3.75 -20.02
CA ARG A 126 4.49 4.76 -19.94
C ARG A 126 3.31 4.32 -19.06
N LYS A 127 2.87 3.07 -19.21
CA LYS A 127 1.69 2.50 -18.53
C LYS A 127 2.00 1.31 -17.64
N GLU A 128 3.25 0.90 -17.56
CA GLU A 128 3.69 -0.30 -16.87
C GLU A 128 5.12 -0.15 -16.35
N ILE A 129 5.52 -1.00 -15.44
CA ILE A 129 6.90 -1.16 -15.00
C ILE A 129 7.28 -2.61 -15.28
N LEU A 130 8.35 -2.81 -16.03
CA LEU A 130 8.91 -4.13 -16.19
C LEU A 130 9.93 -4.37 -15.07
N VAL A 131 9.68 -5.34 -14.22
CA VAL A 131 10.65 -5.87 -13.25
C VAL A 131 11.52 -6.88 -13.99
N ARG A 132 12.74 -6.48 -14.35
CA ARG A 132 13.69 -7.31 -15.11
C ARG A 132 14.34 -8.37 -14.23
N ASP A 133 14.70 -7.98 -13.00
CA ASP A 133 15.34 -8.87 -12.03
C ASP A 133 14.55 -8.89 -10.71
N ILE A 134 13.68 -9.87 -10.58
CA ILE A 134 12.88 -10.07 -9.36
C ILE A 134 13.73 -10.52 -8.17
N ALA A 135 14.87 -11.18 -8.43
CA ALA A 135 15.77 -11.62 -7.36
C ALA A 135 16.55 -10.43 -6.79
N ALA A 136 17.07 -9.54 -7.64
CA ALA A 136 17.69 -8.29 -7.22
C ALA A 136 16.67 -7.39 -6.48
N LEU A 137 15.44 -7.28 -6.99
CA LEU A 137 14.38 -6.53 -6.32
C LEU A 137 14.08 -7.09 -4.92
N ARG A 138 14.02 -8.41 -4.79
CA ARG A 138 13.84 -9.09 -3.50
C ARG A 138 15.01 -8.88 -2.54
N ALA A 139 16.23 -8.81 -3.06
CA ALA A 139 17.42 -8.60 -2.24
C ALA A 139 17.48 -7.20 -1.60
N LEU A 140 16.68 -6.25 -2.10
CA LEU A 140 16.53 -4.92 -1.51
C LEU A 140 15.57 -4.89 -0.31
N LEU A 141 14.78 -5.95 -0.06
CA LEU A 141 13.80 -5.99 1.03
C LEU A 141 14.46 -6.21 2.39
#